data_4bc010cd7970bb92487475dcb8a00016
#
_entry.id   4bc010cd7970bb92487475dcb8a00016
#
_cell.length_a   1.000
_cell.length_b   1.000
_cell.length_c   1.000
_cell.angle_alpha   90.00
_cell.angle_beta   90.00
_cell.angle_gamma   90.00
#
_symmetry.space_group_name_H-M   'P 1'
#
loop_
_entity.id
_entity.type
_entity.pdbx_description
1 polymer ?
#
loop_
_entity_poly.entity_id
_entity_poly.type
_entity_poly.pdbx_seq_one_letter_code
_entity_poly.pdbx_strand_id
1 'polypeptide(L)'
;MQNNRYRLRYLPLFYDDLNQKLLYISDVLHNIAAANKLLDSVESAIKERQFMAEAFEPYESLCERQHPYYRIYVGNFVVFYVVIDEGEAGKVMEVRRFLYNKQDVEQKIW
;
A
#
# COMPACT_ATOMS: atom_id res chain seq x y z
N MET A 1 12.74 24.86 7.34
CA MET A 1 12.98 23.75 6.47
C MET A 1 11.74 23.17 5.87
N GLN A 2 11.77 22.93 4.59
CA GLN A 2 10.64 22.38 3.88
C GLN A 2 10.47 20.90 4.19
N ASN A 3 9.28 20.49 4.58
CA ASN A 3 8.96 19.10 4.78
C ASN A 3 8.09 18.61 3.63
N ASN A 4 8.64 17.77 2.76
CA ASN A 4 7.93 17.26 1.60
C ASN A 4 7.23 15.93 1.86
N ARG A 5 7.23 15.51 3.12
CA ARG A 5 6.62 14.24 3.45
C ARG A 5 5.10 14.38 3.47
N TYR A 6 4.43 13.45 2.77
CA TYR A 6 3.00 13.36 2.81
C TYR A 6 2.55 12.78 4.15
N ARG A 7 1.35 13.15 4.62
CA ARG A 7 0.80 12.50 5.81
C ARG A 7 0.33 11.11 5.43
N LEU A 8 0.57 10.15 6.31
CA LEU A 8 0.15 8.76 6.07
C LEU A 8 -1.19 8.49 6.72
N ARG A 9 -2.04 7.77 6.00
CA ARG A 9 -3.31 7.29 6.51
C ARG A 9 -3.51 5.88 5.97
N TYR A 10 -3.99 4.98 6.83
CA TYR A 10 -4.21 3.59 6.47
C TYR A 10 -5.68 3.28 6.59
N LEU A 11 -6.28 2.66 5.58
CA LEU A 11 -7.66 2.22 5.67
C LEU A 11 -7.74 0.85 6.36
N PRO A 12 -8.83 0.58 7.06
CA PRO A 12 -8.99 -0.72 7.73
C PRO A 12 -8.82 -1.92 6.80
N LEU A 13 -9.27 -1.79 5.57
CA LEU A 13 -9.17 -2.88 4.61
C LEU A 13 -7.71 -3.24 4.31
N PHE A 14 -6.82 -2.26 4.32
CA PHE A 14 -5.40 -2.53 4.16
C PHE A 14 -4.88 -3.43 5.29
N TYR A 15 -5.27 -3.12 6.52
CA TYR A 15 -4.86 -3.93 7.67
C TYR A 15 -5.43 -5.34 7.59
N ASP A 16 -6.67 -5.47 7.15
CA ASP A 16 -7.27 -6.78 6.99
C ASP A 16 -6.50 -7.60 5.95
N ASP A 17 -6.18 -6.98 4.81
CA ASP A 17 -5.40 -7.65 3.77
C ASP A 17 -4.04 -8.09 4.30
N LEU A 18 -3.34 -7.20 5.00
CA LEU A 18 -2.00 -7.49 5.50
C LEU A 18 -2.04 -8.60 6.54
N ASN A 19 -2.97 -8.51 7.47
CA ASN A 19 -3.08 -9.51 8.53
C ASN A 19 -3.37 -10.90 7.96
N GLN A 20 -4.21 -10.99 6.94
CA GLN A 20 -4.47 -12.27 6.28
C GLN A 20 -3.19 -12.92 5.77
N LYS A 21 -2.34 -12.11 5.11
CA LYS A 21 -1.10 -12.64 4.55
C LYS A 21 -0.12 -13.03 5.65
N LEU A 22 -0.01 -12.20 6.69
CA LEU A 22 0.90 -12.50 7.79
C LEU A 22 0.50 -13.76 8.53
N LEU A 23 -0.80 -13.94 8.79
CA LEU A 23 -1.30 -15.15 9.46
C LEU A 23 -1.09 -16.37 8.60
N TYR A 24 -1.31 -16.27 7.30
CA TYR A 24 -1.06 -17.40 6.41
C TYR A 24 0.41 -17.84 6.48
N ILE A 25 1.34 -16.89 6.43
CA ILE A 25 2.76 -17.21 6.46
C ILE A 25 3.17 -17.77 7.81
N SER A 26 2.70 -17.17 8.91
CA SER A 26 3.10 -17.60 10.24
C SER A 26 2.43 -18.91 10.66
N ASP A 27 1.12 -19.06 10.40
CA ASP A 27 0.35 -20.17 10.94
C ASP A 27 0.22 -21.34 9.98
N VAL A 28 0.00 -21.08 8.69
CA VAL A 28 -0.15 -22.15 7.71
C VAL A 28 1.21 -22.63 7.23
N LEU A 29 2.12 -21.71 6.92
CA LEU A 29 3.45 -22.05 6.44
C LEU A 29 4.46 -22.23 7.58
N HIS A 30 4.03 -21.97 8.83
CA HIS A 30 4.88 -22.12 10.02
C HIS A 30 6.20 -21.37 9.92
N ASN A 31 6.15 -20.14 9.42
CA ASN A 31 7.36 -19.35 9.21
C ASN A 31 7.19 -17.94 9.77
N ILE A 32 7.34 -17.84 11.09
CA ILE A 32 7.19 -16.56 11.79
C ILE A 32 8.24 -15.56 11.33
N ALA A 33 9.46 -16.02 11.08
CA ALA A 33 10.53 -15.12 10.63
C ALA A 33 10.19 -14.47 9.30
N ALA A 34 9.60 -15.25 8.37
CA ALA A 34 9.21 -14.71 7.07
C ALA A 34 8.06 -13.71 7.20
N ALA A 35 7.12 -13.97 8.12
CA ALA A 35 6.02 -13.04 8.38
C ALA A 35 6.56 -11.71 8.90
N ASN A 36 7.48 -11.76 9.86
CA ASN A 36 8.07 -10.54 10.42
C ASN A 36 8.86 -9.79 9.37
N LYS A 37 9.59 -10.51 8.52
CA LYS A 37 10.35 -9.87 7.44
C LYS A 37 9.43 -9.17 6.44
N LEU A 38 8.31 -9.79 6.12
CA LEU A 38 7.34 -9.17 5.21
C LEU A 38 6.79 -7.89 5.82
N LEU A 39 6.41 -7.93 7.08
CA LEU A 39 5.88 -6.74 7.75
C LEU A 39 6.89 -5.60 7.72
N ASP A 40 8.16 -5.89 8.06
CA ASP A 40 9.20 -4.88 8.04
C ASP A 40 9.40 -4.30 6.64
N SER A 41 9.39 -5.17 5.63
CA SER A 41 9.57 -4.73 4.24
C SER A 41 8.44 -3.83 3.79
N VAL A 42 7.20 -4.16 4.16
CA VAL A 42 6.03 -3.35 3.81
C VAL A 42 6.13 -1.98 4.45
N GLU A 43 6.44 -1.95 5.75
CA GLU A 43 6.54 -0.67 6.46
C GLU A 43 7.64 0.21 5.89
N SER A 44 8.80 -0.38 5.62
CA SER A 44 9.93 0.37 5.06
C SER A 44 9.59 0.92 3.67
N ALA A 45 8.95 0.12 2.84
CA ALA A 45 8.61 0.52 1.48
C ALA A 45 7.61 1.69 1.49
N ILE A 46 6.63 1.65 2.38
CA ILE A 46 5.64 2.71 2.49
C ILE A 46 6.29 4.01 2.98
N LYS A 47 7.13 3.92 4.01
CA LYS A 47 7.79 5.09 4.56
C LYS A 47 8.74 5.73 3.56
N GLU A 48 9.42 4.92 2.78
CA GLU A 48 10.31 5.43 1.75
C GLU A 48 9.51 6.17 0.66
N ARG A 49 8.39 5.61 0.24
CA ARG A 49 7.55 6.22 -0.77
C ARG A 49 6.88 7.50 -0.28
N GLN A 50 6.74 7.65 1.03
CA GLN A 50 6.06 8.81 1.63
C GLN A 50 6.69 10.15 1.25
N PHE A 51 7.97 10.14 0.93
CA PHE A 51 8.66 11.37 0.56
C PHE A 51 8.34 11.83 -0.86
N MET A 52 7.89 10.91 -1.71
CA MET A 52 7.65 11.23 -3.12
C MET A 52 6.47 10.42 -3.66
N ALA A 53 5.35 10.49 -2.94
CA ALA A 53 4.20 9.63 -3.22
C ALA A 53 3.63 9.81 -4.62
N GLU A 54 3.78 10.99 -5.23
CA GLU A 54 3.25 11.27 -6.56
C GLU A 54 4.30 11.24 -7.67
N ALA A 55 5.53 10.84 -7.36
CA ALA A 55 6.61 10.85 -8.33
C ALA A 55 6.60 9.63 -9.26
N PHE A 56 5.63 8.74 -9.10
CA PHE A 56 5.56 7.48 -9.82
C PHE A 56 4.35 7.47 -10.75
N GLU A 57 4.38 6.54 -11.71
CA GLU A 57 3.28 6.42 -12.65
C GLU A 57 2.05 5.82 -11.97
N PRO A 58 0.88 6.44 -12.11
CA PRO A 58 -0.34 5.87 -11.55
C PRO A 58 -0.68 4.54 -12.21
N TYR A 59 -1.31 3.66 -11.44
CA TYR A 59 -1.80 2.40 -11.96
C TYR A 59 -3.05 2.64 -12.79
N GLU A 60 -3.02 2.20 -14.04
CA GLU A 60 -4.17 2.33 -14.91
C GLU A 60 -5.18 1.23 -14.63
N SER A 61 -6.41 1.64 -14.38
CA SER A 61 -7.48 0.73 -14.05
C SER A 61 -8.56 0.84 -15.13
N LEU A 62 -9.30 -0.26 -15.33
CA LEU A 62 -10.42 -0.25 -16.25
C LEU A 62 -11.56 0.60 -15.73
N CYS A 63 -11.59 0.89 -14.44
CA CYS A 63 -12.62 1.68 -13.81
C CYS A 63 -12.14 3.10 -13.62
N GLU A 64 -12.97 4.07 -13.98
CA GLU A 64 -12.64 5.46 -13.77
C GLU A 64 -12.66 5.79 -12.30
N ARG A 65 -11.66 6.56 -11.83
CA ARG A 65 -11.51 6.88 -10.42
C ARG A 65 -11.22 8.35 -10.22
N GLN A 66 -11.75 8.87 -9.13
CA GLN A 66 -11.45 10.24 -8.72
C GLN A 66 -9.98 10.39 -8.35
N HIS A 67 -9.43 9.39 -7.66
CA HIS A 67 -8.02 9.38 -7.27
C HIS A 67 -7.36 8.17 -7.88
N PRO A 68 -6.38 8.36 -8.79
CA PRO A 68 -5.66 7.24 -9.36
C PRO A 68 -4.91 6.46 -8.29
N TYR A 69 -4.82 5.14 -8.47
CA TYR A 69 -4.01 4.33 -7.59
C TYR A 69 -2.56 4.38 -8.00
N TYR A 70 -1.70 4.40 -6.99
CA TYR A 70 -0.28 4.14 -7.13
C TYR A 70 0.01 2.80 -6.51
N ARG A 71 1.12 2.19 -6.90
CA ARG A 71 1.47 0.86 -6.40
C ARG A 71 2.92 0.82 -5.96
N ILE A 72 3.15 0.03 -4.91
CA ILE A 72 4.48 -0.28 -4.42
C ILE A 72 4.61 -1.79 -4.41
N TYR A 73 5.61 -2.31 -5.12
CA TYR A 73 5.84 -3.74 -5.14
C TYR A 73 6.71 -4.14 -3.97
N VAL A 74 6.26 -5.15 -3.21
CA VAL A 74 7.00 -5.70 -2.09
C VAL A 74 7.04 -7.21 -2.28
N GLY A 75 8.13 -7.73 -2.86
CA GLY A 75 8.20 -9.14 -3.22
C GLY A 75 7.09 -9.50 -4.20
N ASN A 76 6.28 -10.47 -3.82
CA ASN A 76 5.15 -10.92 -4.66
C ASN A 76 3.86 -10.18 -4.35
N PHE A 77 3.93 -9.12 -3.56
CA PHE A 77 2.75 -8.37 -3.13
C PHE A 77 2.78 -6.96 -3.65
N VAL A 78 1.62 -6.32 -3.64
CA VAL A 78 1.47 -4.94 -4.09
C VAL A 78 0.70 -4.15 -3.04
N VAL A 79 1.27 -3.01 -2.66
CA VAL A 79 0.58 -2.03 -1.82
C VAL A 79 -0.04 -1.00 -2.75
N PHE A 80 -1.34 -0.77 -2.59
CA PHE A 80 -2.04 0.27 -3.36
C PHE A 80 -2.36 1.45 -2.47
N TYR A 81 -2.07 2.64 -2.97
CA TYR A 81 -2.41 3.86 -2.25
C TYR A 81 -2.89 4.93 -3.23
N VAL A 82 -3.55 5.94 -2.69
CA VAL A 82 -3.93 7.13 -3.44
C VAL A 82 -3.37 8.34 -2.72
N VAL A 83 -3.31 9.47 -3.42
CA VAL A 83 -2.90 10.73 -2.82
C VAL A 83 -4.11 11.65 -2.85
N ILE A 84 -4.44 12.22 -1.69
CA ILE A 84 -5.57 13.10 -1.53
C ILE A 84 -5.06 14.47 -1.11
N ASP A 85 -5.43 15.49 -1.88
CA ASP A 85 -5.04 16.87 -1.58
C ASP A 85 -6.12 17.46 -0.66
N GLU A 86 -5.74 17.79 0.56
CA GLU A 86 -6.66 18.36 1.54
C GLU A 86 -6.43 19.86 1.73
N GLY A 87 -5.93 20.52 0.71
CA GLY A 87 -5.76 21.97 0.73
C GLY A 87 -4.68 22.42 1.69
N GLU A 88 -5.04 23.33 2.59
CA GLU A 88 -4.07 23.86 3.54
C GLU A 88 -3.54 22.81 4.49
N ALA A 89 -4.30 21.75 4.71
CA ALA A 89 -3.86 20.65 5.57
C ALA A 89 -2.80 19.78 4.89
N GLY A 90 -2.56 20.00 3.60
CA GLY A 90 -1.53 19.30 2.86
C GLY A 90 -2.08 18.06 2.16
N LYS A 91 -1.17 17.20 1.74
CA LYS A 91 -1.54 15.99 1.00
C LYS A 91 -1.41 14.76 1.88
N VAL A 92 -2.30 13.82 1.64
CA VAL A 92 -2.36 12.56 2.39
C VAL A 92 -2.06 11.41 1.44
N MET A 93 -1.11 10.55 1.83
CA MET A 93 -0.88 9.28 1.17
C MET A 93 -1.76 8.25 1.90
N GLU A 94 -2.84 7.86 1.25
CA GLU A 94 -3.81 6.95 1.87
C GLU A 94 -3.60 5.54 1.35
N VAL A 95 -3.14 4.66 2.23
CA VAL A 95 -2.83 3.28 1.89
C VAL A 95 -4.10 2.46 2.00
N ARG A 96 -4.52 1.84 0.89
CA ARG A 96 -5.85 1.24 0.78
C ARG A 96 -5.89 -0.27 0.74
N ARG A 97 -4.97 -0.92 -0.01
CA ARG A 97 -5.03 -2.36 -0.18
C ARG A 97 -3.62 -2.96 -0.17
N PHE A 98 -3.56 -4.22 0.23
CA PHE A 98 -2.35 -5.03 0.15
C PHE A 98 -2.71 -6.38 -0.45
N LEU A 99 -2.33 -6.61 -1.71
CA LEU A 99 -2.78 -7.78 -2.46
C LEU A 99 -1.60 -8.57 -2.99
N TYR A 100 -1.85 -9.87 -3.19
CA TYR A 100 -0.88 -10.72 -3.85
C TYR A 100 -0.86 -10.34 -5.33
N ASN A 101 0.34 -10.09 -5.87
CA ASN A 101 0.47 -9.54 -7.22
C ASN A 101 -0.14 -10.44 -8.30
N LYS A 102 -0.23 -11.76 -8.04
CA LYS A 102 -0.77 -12.72 -9.01
C LYS A 102 -2.26 -12.94 -8.88
N GLN A 103 -2.91 -12.27 -7.93
CA GLN A 103 -4.37 -12.32 -7.83
C GLN A 103 -4.98 -11.41 -8.89
N ASP A 104 -6.29 -11.53 -9.04
CA ASP A 104 -7.02 -10.67 -9.94
C ASP A 104 -7.16 -9.29 -9.32
N VAL A 105 -6.11 -8.48 -9.47
CA VAL A 105 -6.02 -7.17 -8.85
C VAL A 105 -7.14 -6.25 -9.30
N GLU A 106 -7.51 -6.31 -10.59
CA GLU A 106 -8.55 -5.45 -11.11
C GLU A 106 -9.88 -5.64 -10.38
N GLN A 107 -10.21 -6.86 -10.03
CA GLN A 107 -11.46 -7.12 -9.32
C GLN A 107 -11.38 -6.70 -7.86
N LYS A 108 -10.22 -6.78 -7.27
CA LYS A 108 -10.08 -6.57 -5.83
C LYS A 108 -10.00 -5.10 -5.42
N ILE A 109 -9.58 -4.23 -6.31
CA ILE A 109 -9.40 -2.82 -5.96
C ILE A 109 -10.54 -1.91 -6.40
N TRP A 110 -11.59 -2.46 -7.02
CA TRP A 110 -12.76 -1.67 -7.44
C TRP A 110 -13.48 -0.97 -6.29
#